data_145d8bbe0a8cb6d15cca15e2e08ae6e5
#
_entry.id   145d8bbe0a8cb6d15cca15e2e08ae6e5
#
_cell.length_a   1.000
_cell.length_b   1.000
_cell.length_c   1.000
_cell.angle_alpha   90.00
_cell.angle_beta   90.00
_cell.angle_gamma   90.00
#
_symmetry.space_group_name_H-M   'P 1'
#
loop_
_entity.id
_entity.type
_entity.pdbx_description
1 polymer ?
#
loop_
_entity_poly.entity_id
_entity_poly.type
_entity_poly.pdbx_seq_one_letter_code
_entity_poly.pdbx_strand_id
1 'polypeptide(L)'
;MAELGADRQSDQPYITQCPDVSVDGVHNASDLTLEFFPSLRSPYTSIVFDETIQLTQKSGVKLSMRPVLPMVMRGVPATREKGMYIFSDTAREARRRGVAYGKMYDPIGNPVRRCYSL
;
A
#
# COMPACT_ATOMS: atom_id res chain seq x y z
N MET A 1 13.43 -12.83 -24.69
CA MET A 1 12.87 -11.84 -23.76
C MET A 1 13.69 -11.93 -22.48
N ALA A 2 14.44 -10.90 -22.14
CA ALA A 2 15.14 -10.87 -20.87
C ALA A 2 14.09 -10.82 -19.75
N GLU A 3 14.11 -11.79 -18.85
CA GLU A 3 13.30 -11.78 -17.63
C GLU A 3 13.73 -10.61 -16.77
N LEU A 4 13.06 -9.50 -16.90
CA LEU A 4 13.27 -8.33 -16.06
C LEU A 4 12.92 -8.69 -14.61
N GLY A 5 13.92 -9.05 -13.83
CA GLY A 5 13.84 -9.07 -12.38
C GLY A 5 13.49 -10.38 -11.71
N ALA A 6 13.44 -11.52 -12.43
CA ALA A 6 13.10 -12.81 -11.82
C ALA A 6 14.27 -13.46 -11.05
N ASP A 7 15.50 -13.07 -11.32
CA ASP A 7 16.70 -13.77 -10.82
C ASP A 7 17.68 -12.82 -10.11
N ARG A 8 17.21 -12.17 -9.07
CA ARG A 8 18.16 -11.51 -8.17
C ARG A 8 18.45 -12.36 -6.94
N GLN A 9 19.26 -13.37 -7.14
CA GLN A 9 20.11 -13.96 -6.10
C GLN A 9 21.40 -13.13 -5.89
N SER A 10 21.44 -11.90 -6.41
CA SER A 10 22.62 -11.06 -6.19
C SER A 10 22.41 -10.23 -4.92
N ASP A 11 23.40 -10.22 -4.05
CA ASP A 11 23.54 -9.31 -2.89
C ASP A 11 23.65 -7.83 -3.31
N GLN A 12 23.36 -7.51 -4.57
CA GLN A 12 23.37 -6.13 -5.02
C GLN A 12 22.14 -5.37 -4.53
N PRO A 13 22.34 -4.20 -3.95
CA PRO A 13 21.24 -3.37 -3.48
C PRO A 13 20.29 -3.02 -4.64
N TYR A 14 19.00 -2.92 -4.34
CA TYR A 14 18.02 -2.42 -5.29
C TYR A 14 18.42 -1.03 -5.78
N ILE A 15 18.16 -0.71 -7.04
CA ILE A 15 18.46 0.59 -7.66
C ILE A 15 17.86 1.76 -6.86
N THR A 16 16.75 1.51 -6.18
CA THR A 16 16.14 2.44 -5.22
C THR A 16 16.21 1.82 -3.83
N GLN A 17 17.21 2.19 -3.05
CA GLN A 17 17.19 1.95 -1.62
C GLN A 17 16.26 2.99 -0.99
N CYS A 18 15.35 2.53 -0.11
CA CYS A 18 14.70 3.47 0.79
C CYS A 18 15.82 4.11 1.64
N PRO A 19 15.91 5.44 1.70
CA PRO A 19 16.88 6.08 2.57
C PRO A 19 16.65 5.58 4.00
N ASP A 20 17.73 5.25 4.70
CA ASP A 20 17.68 5.05 6.14
C ASP A 20 17.32 6.40 6.77
N VAL A 21 16.07 6.53 7.15
CA VAL A 21 15.62 7.70 7.91
C VAL A 21 15.91 7.40 9.38
N SER A 22 17.09 7.83 9.85
CA SER A 22 17.33 7.92 11.28
C SER A 22 16.52 9.08 11.82
N VAL A 23 15.55 8.80 12.64
CA VAL A 23 14.82 9.83 13.39
C VAL A 23 15.59 10.07 14.68
N ASP A 24 16.50 11.01 14.66
CA ASP A 24 17.19 11.48 15.86
C ASP A 24 16.21 12.35 16.67
N GLY A 25 15.58 11.74 17.67
CA GLY A 25 14.70 12.41 18.61
C GLY A 25 13.23 12.01 18.51
N VAL A 26 12.53 12.14 19.61
CA VAL A 26 11.06 11.97 19.67
C VAL A 26 10.42 13.27 19.18
N HIS A 27 10.08 13.32 17.91
CA HIS A 27 9.31 14.42 17.37
C HIS A 27 7.83 14.18 17.65
N ASN A 28 7.22 15.06 18.46
CA ASN A 28 5.78 15.05 18.64
C ASN A 28 5.12 15.73 17.43
N ALA A 29 4.45 14.97 16.60
CA ALA A 29 3.74 15.44 15.41
C ALA A 29 2.23 15.66 15.67
N SER A 30 1.83 15.89 16.93
CA SER A 30 0.40 16.02 17.32
C SER A 30 -0.33 17.18 16.64
N ASP A 31 0.41 18.18 16.14
CA ASP A 31 -0.16 19.32 15.40
C ASP A 31 -0.38 19.03 13.93
N LEU A 32 0.15 17.92 13.45
CA LEU A 32 0.01 17.50 12.06
C LEU A 32 -1.16 16.50 11.89
N THR A 33 -1.70 16.49 10.70
CA THR A 33 -2.73 15.52 10.31
C THR A 33 -2.25 14.74 9.09
N LEU A 34 -2.23 13.41 9.20
CA LEU A 34 -1.99 12.51 8.08
C LEU A 34 -3.33 12.13 7.47
N GLU A 35 -3.61 12.58 6.26
CA GLU A 35 -4.76 12.12 5.51
C GLU A 35 -4.42 10.84 4.75
N PHE A 36 -5.10 9.75 5.07
CA PHE A 36 -4.91 8.46 4.43
C PHE A 36 -6.13 8.08 3.60
N PHE A 37 -5.92 7.78 2.32
CA PHE A 37 -6.97 7.46 1.35
C PHE A 37 -6.94 5.98 0.93
N PRO A 38 -7.28 5.05 1.82
CA PRO A 38 -7.25 3.62 1.51
C PRO A 38 -8.35 3.23 0.52
N SER A 39 -8.07 2.25 -0.33
CA SER A 39 -9.06 1.59 -1.16
C SER A 39 -9.11 0.10 -0.82
N LEU A 40 -10.30 -0.42 -0.48
CA LEU A 40 -10.49 -1.82 -0.09
C LEU A 40 -10.16 -2.82 -1.21
N ARG A 41 -10.09 -2.37 -2.44
CA ARG A 41 -9.71 -3.20 -3.59
C ARG A 41 -8.24 -3.07 -3.95
N SER A 42 -7.51 -2.14 -3.36
CA SER A 42 -6.12 -1.91 -3.69
C SER A 42 -5.20 -2.81 -2.87
N PRO A 43 -4.45 -3.71 -3.51
CA PRO A 43 -3.46 -4.52 -2.81
C PRO A 43 -2.32 -3.67 -2.23
N TYR A 44 -2.03 -2.51 -2.80
CA TYR A 44 -1.06 -1.58 -2.20
C TYR A 44 -1.55 -1.04 -0.86
N THR A 45 -2.85 -0.80 -0.71
CA THR A 45 -3.43 -0.40 0.58
C THR A 45 -3.14 -1.44 1.65
N SER A 46 -3.31 -2.74 1.35
CA SER A 46 -3.06 -3.80 2.33
C SER A 46 -1.59 -3.87 2.78
N ILE A 47 -0.66 -3.53 1.90
CA ILE A 47 0.78 -3.56 2.21
C ILE A 47 1.18 -2.43 3.17
N VAL A 48 0.59 -1.24 3.01
CA VAL A 48 1.00 -0.04 3.76
C VAL A 48 0.09 0.29 4.93
N PHE A 49 -1.01 -0.44 5.11
CA PHE A 49 -2.03 -0.11 6.10
C PHE A 49 -1.46 -0.14 7.53
N ASP A 50 -0.85 -1.26 7.90
CA ASP A 50 -0.29 -1.44 9.25
C ASP A 50 0.88 -0.48 9.50
N GLU A 51 1.73 -0.22 8.50
CA GLU A 51 2.80 0.77 8.59
C GLU A 51 2.24 2.17 8.85
N THR A 52 1.13 2.52 8.19
CA THR A 52 0.47 3.81 8.40
C THR A 52 -0.04 3.94 9.84
N ILE A 53 -0.70 2.91 10.36
CA ILE A 53 -1.17 2.89 11.75
C ILE A 53 0.01 2.99 12.73
N GLN A 54 1.07 2.21 12.52
CA GLN A 54 2.26 2.27 13.37
C GLN A 54 2.93 3.65 13.34
N LEU A 55 3.00 4.28 12.16
CA LEU A 55 3.54 5.63 12.01
C LEU A 55 2.75 6.62 12.88
N THR A 56 1.43 6.58 12.83
CA THR A 56 0.59 7.49 13.62
C THR A 56 0.74 7.27 15.12
N GLN A 57 0.84 6.01 15.54
CA GLN A 57 1.05 5.67 16.94
C GLN A 57 2.42 6.13 17.47
N LYS A 58 3.47 6.01 16.66
CA LYS A 58 4.84 6.37 17.06
C LYS A 58 5.09 7.88 17.03
N SER A 59 4.50 8.59 16.07
CA SER A 59 4.73 10.02 15.86
C SER A 59 3.73 10.92 16.58
N GLY A 60 2.59 10.37 17.03
CA GLY A 60 1.48 11.15 17.59
C GLY A 60 0.70 11.96 16.56
N VAL A 61 1.00 11.83 15.25
CA VAL A 61 0.26 12.52 14.19
C VAL A 61 -1.21 12.08 14.19
N LYS A 62 -2.12 13.01 13.98
CA LYS A 62 -3.56 12.71 13.88
C LYS A 62 -3.84 12.00 12.57
N LEU A 63 -4.52 10.85 12.62
CA LEU A 63 -4.94 10.12 11.43
C LEU A 63 -6.33 10.56 10.98
N SER A 64 -6.43 11.05 9.75
CA SER A 64 -7.69 11.27 9.06
C SER A 64 -7.88 10.19 7.99
N MET A 65 -8.73 9.20 8.30
CA MET A 65 -9.02 8.11 7.37
C MET A 65 -10.09 8.57 6.37
N ARG A 66 -9.75 8.58 5.08
CA ARG A 66 -10.62 9.01 3.98
C ARG A 66 -10.72 7.93 2.90
N PRO A 67 -11.48 6.86 3.11
CA PRO A 67 -11.57 5.76 2.16
C PRO A 67 -12.05 6.22 0.78
N VAL A 68 -11.46 5.66 -0.27
CA VAL A 68 -11.81 5.96 -1.65
C VAL A 68 -12.37 4.74 -2.36
N LEU A 69 -13.40 4.92 -3.17
CA LEU A 69 -13.97 3.85 -3.97
C LEU A 69 -12.94 3.31 -4.97
N PRO A 70 -12.96 2.00 -5.25
CA PRO A 70 -12.12 1.40 -6.28
C PRO A 70 -12.23 2.14 -7.62
N MET A 71 -11.12 2.20 -8.37
CA MET A 71 -11.06 2.91 -9.67
C MET A 71 -12.20 2.50 -10.61
N VAL A 72 -12.49 1.21 -10.72
CA VAL A 72 -13.56 0.71 -11.59
C VAL A 72 -14.95 1.20 -11.17
N MET A 73 -15.16 1.43 -9.88
CA MET A 73 -16.44 1.99 -9.37
C MET A 73 -16.55 3.50 -9.57
N ARG A 74 -15.45 4.15 -9.95
CA ARG A 74 -15.36 5.57 -10.30
C ARG A 74 -15.32 5.81 -11.82
N GLY A 75 -15.56 4.77 -12.63
CA GLY A 75 -15.49 4.86 -14.08
C GLY A 75 -14.08 4.92 -14.66
N VAL A 76 -13.05 4.67 -13.87
CA VAL A 76 -11.67 4.62 -14.37
C VAL A 76 -11.38 3.21 -14.89
N PRO A 77 -11.09 3.04 -16.19
CA PRO A 77 -10.86 1.72 -16.76
C PRO A 77 -9.56 1.11 -16.23
N ALA A 78 -9.60 -0.18 -15.95
CA ALA A 78 -8.43 -0.98 -15.65
C ALA A 78 -8.33 -2.11 -16.67
N THR A 79 -7.29 -2.09 -17.50
CA THR A 79 -7.04 -3.18 -18.44
C THR A 79 -6.56 -4.42 -17.70
N ARG A 80 -6.66 -5.58 -18.36
CA ARG A 80 -6.18 -6.86 -17.83
C ARG A 80 -4.68 -6.80 -17.54
N GLU A 81 -3.92 -6.20 -18.44
CA GLU A 81 -2.46 -6.03 -18.30
C GLU A 81 -2.11 -5.21 -17.06
N LYS A 82 -2.81 -4.11 -16.83
CA LYS A 82 -2.65 -3.29 -15.64
C LYS A 82 -2.98 -4.07 -14.37
N GLY A 83 -4.04 -4.88 -14.38
CA GLY A 83 -4.39 -5.74 -13.27
C GLY A 83 -3.30 -6.75 -12.95
N MET A 84 -2.79 -7.46 -13.96
CA MET A 84 -1.69 -8.43 -13.80
C MET A 84 -0.40 -7.77 -13.30
N TYR A 85 -0.09 -6.58 -13.80
CA TYR A 85 1.06 -5.81 -13.32
C TYR A 85 0.92 -5.47 -11.83
N ILE A 86 -0.24 -4.95 -11.41
CA ILE A 86 -0.51 -4.60 -10.01
C ILE A 86 -0.30 -5.81 -9.10
N PHE A 87 -0.84 -6.98 -9.45
CA PHE A 87 -0.66 -8.19 -8.64
C PHE A 87 0.81 -8.63 -8.54
N SER A 88 1.52 -8.61 -9.65
CA SER A 88 2.94 -8.99 -9.67
C SER A 88 3.81 -8.02 -8.88
N ASP A 89 3.54 -6.74 -9.02
CA ASP A 89 4.28 -5.68 -8.35
C ASP A 89 4.03 -5.67 -6.84
N THR A 90 2.78 -5.76 -6.42
CA THR A 90 2.43 -5.81 -5.00
C THR A 90 2.97 -7.07 -4.32
N ALA A 91 3.03 -8.21 -5.03
CA ALA A 91 3.67 -9.42 -4.49
C ALA A 91 5.17 -9.22 -4.27
N ARG A 92 5.85 -8.49 -5.15
CA ARG A 92 7.27 -8.12 -4.97
C ARG A 92 7.46 -7.17 -3.79
N GLU A 93 6.65 -6.12 -3.72
CA GLU A 93 6.71 -5.14 -2.63
C GLU A 93 6.41 -5.77 -1.27
N ALA A 94 5.39 -6.63 -1.18
CA ALA A 94 5.08 -7.35 0.05
C ALA A 94 6.26 -8.21 0.51
N ARG A 95 6.89 -8.95 -0.41
CA ARG A 95 8.10 -9.75 -0.10
C ARG A 95 9.24 -8.88 0.40
N ARG A 96 9.50 -7.75 -0.27
CA ARG A 96 10.56 -6.82 0.12
C ARG A 96 10.36 -6.26 1.54
N ARG A 97 9.11 -6.05 1.92
CA ARG A 97 8.73 -5.49 3.23
C ARG A 97 8.48 -6.56 4.31
N GLY A 98 8.54 -7.83 3.96
CA GLY A 98 8.20 -8.92 4.88
C GLY A 98 6.72 -8.97 5.27
N VAL A 99 5.84 -8.37 4.46
CA VAL A 99 4.39 -8.36 4.68
C VAL A 99 3.77 -9.63 4.10
N ALA A 100 2.89 -10.28 4.87
CA ALA A 100 2.15 -11.45 4.39
C ALA A 100 1.28 -11.05 3.18
N TYR A 101 1.43 -11.79 2.09
CA TYR A 101 0.69 -11.55 0.86
C TYR A 101 0.24 -12.88 0.27
N GLY A 102 -1.05 -13.04 0.08
CA GLY A 102 -1.61 -14.32 -0.35
C GLY A 102 -2.85 -14.17 -1.20
N LYS A 103 -3.84 -15.03 -0.95
CA LYS A 103 -5.11 -15.02 -1.67
C LYS A 103 -5.83 -13.68 -1.48
N MET A 104 -6.16 -13.05 -2.60
CA MET A 104 -6.89 -11.78 -2.62
C MET A 104 -8.32 -11.98 -3.07
N TYR A 105 -9.21 -11.21 -2.45
CA TYR A 105 -10.57 -11.03 -2.92
C TYR A 105 -10.66 -9.73 -3.72
N ASP A 106 -11.56 -9.70 -4.68
CA ASP A 106 -11.79 -8.56 -5.56
C ASP A 106 -13.18 -7.96 -5.33
N PRO A 107 -13.38 -7.25 -4.19
CA PRO A 107 -14.69 -6.73 -3.82
C PRO A 107 -15.13 -5.60 -4.72
N ILE A 108 -16.37 -5.66 -5.18
CA ILE A 108 -17.03 -4.62 -6.00
C ILE A 108 -18.48 -4.43 -5.54
N GLY A 109 -19.02 -3.24 -5.78
CA GLY A 109 -20.44 -2.94 -5.61
C GLY A 109 -20.85 -2.64 -4.17
N ASN A 110 -22.05 -3.04 -3.79
CA ASN A 110 -22.65 -2.68 -2.50
C ASN A 110 -21.85 -3.12 -1.27
N PRO A 111 -21.20 -4.29 -1.22
CA PRO A 111 -20.37 -4.64 -0.08
C PRO A 111 -19.27 -3.61 0.19
N VAL A 112 -18.60 -3.14 -0.87
CA VAL A 112 -17.58 -2.09 -0.76
C VAL A 112 -18.18 -0.79 -0.25
N ARG A 113 -19.33 -0.36 -0.81
CA ARG A 113 -20.01 0.87 -0.38
C ARG A 113 -20.36 0.83 1.10
N ARG A 114 -20.85 -0.30 1.61
CA ARG A 114 -21.19 -0.47 3.03
C ARG A 114 -19.98 -0.30 3.95
N CYS A 115 -18.81 -0.77 3.54
CA CYS A 115 -17.59 -0.63 4.34
C CYS A 115 -17.11 0.84 4.44
N TYR A 116 -17.57 1.73 3.58
CA TYR A 116 -17.24 3.16 3.63
C TYR A 116 -18.24 4.00 4.42
N SER A 117 -19.34 3.41 4.86
CA SER A 117 -20.38 4.09 5.67
C SER A 117 -20.27 3.76 7.16
N LEU A 118 -19.21 3.10 7.57
CA LEU A 118 -18.84 2.87 8.95
C LEU A 118 -17.91 3.97 9.41
#